data_0b25ee12972e2e6e081763248c1d5b7b
#
_entry.id   0b25ee12972e2e6e081763248c1d5b7b
#
_cell.length_a   1.000
_cell.length_b   1.000
_cell.length_c   1.000
_cell.angle_alpha   90.00
_cell.angle_beta   90.00
_cell.angle_gamma   90.00
#
_symmetry.space_group_name_H-M   'P 1'
#
loop_
_entity.id
_entity.type
_entity.pdbx_description
1 polymer ?
#
loop_
_entity_poly.entity_id
_entity_poly.type
_entity_poly.pdbx_seq_one_letter_code
_entity_poly.pdbx_strand_id
1 'polypeptide(L)'
;DLADELLETLLKHNQKDDTPIVLINELTEDEIDTWRSTLNASHLGFVRGDFTQDTVLNKASVSKAKAVLILPNLIKASEAEADEKTALATYSIKALAPKTKVYAYILHYENKAKLRRAKADGIIIADEFGPFLGANQLFNPGIPAFLSEILNTDQNRLETKEIPERMVGKTYAELFAQSFEEHNMTLLGVFQEEGSAGIGDFLSADSGDYLDQFIAAKLKAAGRGVTDEQKIKMRINPEKDYILKSGEQMILLK
;
A
#
# COMPACT_ATOMS: atom_id res chain seq x y z
N ASP A 1 -7.93 17.68 7.74
CA ASP A 1 -8.68 16.40 7.73
C ASP A 1 -7.81 15.27 7.18
N LEU A 2 -8.35 14.04 7.11
CA LEU A 2 -7.60 12.87 6.62
C LEU A 2 -7.01 13.10 5.21
N ALA A 3 -7.75 13.76 4.32
CA ALA A 3 -7.31 14.00 2.95
C ALA A 3 -6.16 15.00 2.90
N ASP A 4 -6.19 16.04 3.74
CA ASP A 4 -5.11 17.03 3.83
C ASP A 4 -3.82 16.40 4.33
N GLU A 5 -3.87 15.66 5.44
CA GLU A 5 -2.71 14.99 6.04
C GLU A 5 -2.10 13.94 5.09
N LEU A 6 -2.96 13.18 4.42
CA LEU A 6 -2.52 12.20 3.43
C LEU A 6 -1.84 12.89 2.24
N LEU A 7 -2.45 13.97 1.73
CA LEU A 7 -1.90 14.68 0.58
C LEU A 7 -0.56 15.33 0.91
N GLU A 8 -0.43 15.94 2.09
CA GLU A 8 0.86 16.46 2.56
C GLU A 8 1.92 15.36 2.63
N THR A 9 1.56 14.20 3.18
CA THR A 9 2.46 13.05 3.27
C THR A 9 2.86 12.55 1.88
N LEU A 10 1.91 12.43 0.95
CA LEU A 10 2.19 12.04 -0.43
C LEU A 10 3.10 13.03 -1.13
N LEU A 11 2.86 14.32 -0.97
CA LEU A 11 3.69 15.36 -1.57
C LEU A 11 5.12 15.35 -1.00
N LYS A 12 5.28 15.16 0.32
CA LYS A 12 6.61 15.00 0.95
C LYS A 12 7.38 13.80 0.35
N HIS A 13 6.72 12.66 0.16
CA HIS A 13 7.35 11.47 -0.43
C HIS A 13 7.62 11.61 -1.93
N ASN A 14 6.77 12.33 -2.66
CA ASN A 14 6.86 12.50 -4.11
C ASN A 14 7.93 13.50 -4.56
N GLN A 15 8.54 14.27 -3.65
CA GLN A 15 9.55 15.29 -3.98
C GLN A 15 10.74 14.75 -4.79
N LYS A 16 11.04 13.45 -4.67
CA LYS A 16 12.16 12.81 -5.39
C LYS A 16 11.76 12.31 -6.77
N ASP A 17 10.51 11.91 -6.96
CA ASP A 17 10.06 11.18 -8.16
C ASP A 17 9.27 12.05 -9.13
N ASP A 18 8.82 13.22 -8.70
CA ASP A 18 7.99 14.20 -9.47
C ASP A 18 6.83 13.52 -10.24
N THR A 19 6.22 12.52 -9.63
CA THR A 19 5.10 11.77 -10.23
C THR A 19 3.86 12.65 -10.21
N PRO A 20 3.17 12.86 -11.34
CA PRO A 20 1.94 13.66 -11.35
C PRO A 20 0.85 13.08 -10.46
N ILE A 21 0.27 13.90 -9.60
CA ILE A 21 -0.86 13.53 -8.74
C ILE A 21 -2.12 14.20 -9.29
N VAL A 22 -3.20 13.44 -9.46
CA VAL A 22 -4.50 13.94 -9.89
C VAL A 22 -5.54 13.65 -8.82
N LEU A 23 -6.19 14.69 -8.34
CA LEU A 23 -7.31 14.57 -7.41
C LEU A 23 -8.64 14.51 -8.17
N ILE A 24 -9.55 13.66 -7.68
CA ILE A 24 -10.93 13.62 -8.16
C ILE A 24 -11.84 13.87 -6.97
N ASN A 25 -12.61 14.94 -7.01
CA ASN A 25 -13.64 15.24 -6.02
C ASN A 25 -14.69 16.22 -6.58
N GLU A 26 -15.66 16.59 -5.76
CA GLU A 26 -16.75 17.52 -6.14
C GLU A 26 -16.52 18.95 -5.64
N LEU A 27 -15.35 19.28 -5.10
CA LEU A 27 -15.01 20.62 -4.62
C LEU A 27 -15.10 21.66 -5.75
N THR A 28 -15.32 22.91 -5.39
CA THR A 28 -15.32 24.04 -6.31
C THR A 28 -13.88 24.42 -6.70
N GLU A 29 -13.73 25.20 -7.77
CA GLU A 29 -12.41 25.67 -8.19
C GLU A 29 -11.75 26.53 -7.11
N ASP A 30 -12.52 27.39 -6.42
CA ASP A 30 -12.00 28.26 -5.35
C ASP A 30 -11.48 27.43 -4.15
N GLU A 31 -12.17 26.36 -3.78
CA GLU A 31 -11.73 25.44 -2.72
C GLU A 31 -10.43 24.73 -3.11
N ILE A 32 -10.32 24.31 -4.36
CA ILE A 32 -9.11 23.66 -4.89
C ILE A 32 -7.94 24.65 -4.98
N ASP A 33 -8.17 25.87 -5.40
CA ASP A 33 -7.11 26.89 -5.47
C ASP A 33 -6.61 27.27 -4.07
N THR A 34 -7.50 27.30 -3.10
CA THR A 34 -7.14 27.46 -1.69
C THR A 34 -6.25 26.28 -1.24
N TRP A 35 -6.63 25.08 -1.57
CA TRP A 35 -5.85 23.86 -1.26
C TRP A 35 -4.47 23.85 -1.91
N ARG A 36 -4.40 24.16 -3.20
CA ARG A 36 -3.13 24.28 -3.93
C ARG A 36 -2.19 25.30 -3.29
N SER A 37 -2.74 26.43 -2.88
CA SER A 37 -1.96 27.50 -2.24
C SER A 37 -1.42 27.06 -0.87
N THR A 38 -2.27 26.40 -0.06
CA THR A 38 -1.92 25.94 1.28
C THR A 38 -0.84 24.86 1.25
N LEU A 39 -0.94 23.94 0.30
CA LEU A 39 -0.02 22.80 0.17
C LEU A 39 1.21 23.08 -0.71
N ASN A 40 1.30 24.29 -1.27
CA ASN A 40 2.34 24.67 -2.24
C ASN A 40 2.50 23.64 -3.38
N ALA A 41 1.36 23.10 -3.85
CA ALA A 41 1.27 21.98 -4.77
C ALA A 41 0.84 22.43 -6.18
N SER A 42 1.67 23.22 -6.85
CA SER A 42 1.41 23.76 -8.20
C SER A 42 1.21 22.67 -9.28
N HIS A 43 1.76 21.50 -9.06
CA HIS A 43 1.70 20.36 -10.01
C HIS A 43 0.52 19.41 -9.75
N LEU A 44 -0.37 19.73 -8.84
CA LEU A 44 -1.54 18.94 -8.52
C LEU A 44 -2.60 19.10 -9.62
N GLY A 45 -2.88 18.02 -10.35
CA GLY A 45 -4.00 17.97 -11.29
C GLY A 45 -5.33 17.81 -10.55
N PHE A 46 -6.41 18.32 -11.13
CA PHE A 46 -7.74 18.24 -10.56
C PHE A 46 -8.79 17.90 -11.62
N VAL A 47 -9.67 16.95 -11.29
CA VAL A 47 -10.84 16.60 -12.09
C VAL A 47 -12.07 16.69 -11.19
N ARG A 48 -12.95 17.64 -11.48
CA ARG A 48 -14.21 17.79 -10.74
C ARG A 48 -15.22 16.75 -11.17
N GLY A 49 -15.76 16.01 -10.22
CA GLY A 49 -16.85 15.06 -10.43
C GLY A 49 -16.91 13.93 -9.44
N ASP A 50 -17.95 13.12 -9.58
CA ASP A 50 -18.12 11.90 -8.79
C ASP A 50 -17.16 10.82 -9.29
N PHE A 51 -16.25 10.38 -8.41
CA PHE A 51 -15.22 9.39 -8.71
C PHE A 51 -15.75 7.95 -8.93
N THR A 52 -17.05 7.74 -8.80
CA THR A 52 -17.70 6.47 -9.17
C THR A 52 -18.08 6.40 -10.65
N GLN A 53 -18.04 7.55 -11.35
CA GLN A 53 -18.47 7.64 -12.74
C GLN A 53 -17.33 7.42 -13.74
N ASP A 54 -17.54 6.54 -14.70
CA ASP A 54 -16.57 6.19 -15.74
C ASP A 54 -16.09 7.41 -16.54
N THR A 55 -16.98 8.37 -16.81
CA THR A 55 -16.64 9.59 -17.54
C THR A 55 -15.64 10.47 -16.79
N VAL A 56 -15.76 10.55 -15.46
CA VAL A 56 -14.85 11.28 -14.58
C VAL A 56 -13.52 10.55 -14.46
N LEU A 57 -13.55 9.24 -14.26
CA LEU A 57 -12.36 8.38 -14.21
C LEU A 57 -11.54 8.45 -15.51
N ASN A 58 -12.22 8.45 -16.67
CA ASN A 58 -11.56 8.60 -17.96
C ASN A 58 -10.93 9.99 -18.14
N LYS A 59 -11.61 11.08 -17.71
CA LYS A 59 -11.01 12.44 -17.71
C LYS A 59 -9.75 12.51 -16.86
N ALA A 60 -9.72 11.82 -15.72
CA ALA A 60 -8.55 11.72 -14.86
C ALA A 60 -7.46 10.79 -15.41
N SER A 61 -7.69 10.15 -16.55
CA SER A 61 -6.74 9.20 -17.19
C SER A 61 -6.38 8.03 -16.29
N VAL A 62 -7.34 7.47 -15.57
CA VAL A 62 -7.14 6.38 -14.60
C VAL A 62 -6.42 5.17 -15.20
N SER A 63 -6.63 4.90 -16.49
CA SER A 63 -5.97 3.80 -17.21
C SER A 63 -4.44 3.99 -17.40
N LYS A 64 -3.95 5.21 -17.22
CA LYS A 64 -2.51 5.54 -17.27
C LYS A 64 -1.91 5.70 -15.87
N ALA A 65 -2.73 5.67 -14.83
CA ALA A 65 -2.25 5.83 -13.47
C ALA A 65 -1.43 4.61 -13.02
N LYS A 66 -0.32 4.84 -12.34
CA LYS A 66 0.48 3.80 -11.67
C LYS A 66 -0.30 3.17 -10.53
N ALA A 67 -1.00 4.01 -9.77
CA ALA A 67 -1.85 3.60 -8.67
C ALA A 67 -2.98 4.60 -8.44
N VAL A 68 -4.07 4.15 -7.83
CA VAL A 68 -5.18 4.97 -7.36
C VAL A 68 -5.38 4.69 -5.88
N LEU A 69 -5.52 5.75 -5.08
CA LEU A 69 -5.94 5.67 -3.69
C LEU A 69 -7.33 6.30 -3.56
N ILE A 70 -8.27 5.54 -3.01
CA ILE A 70 -9.65 5.98 -2.82
C ILE A 70 -9.85 6.27 -1.33
N LEU A 71 -10.31 7.48 -1.01
CA LEU A 71 -10.67 7.88 0.34
C LEU A 71 -12.20 7.92 0.49
N PRO A 72 -12.74 7.58 1.68
CA PRO A 72 -14.16 7.71 1.96
C PRO A 72 -14.56 9.19 1.94
N ASN A 73 -15.62 9.53 1.20
CA ASN A 73 -16.15 10.88 1.14
C ASN A 73 -17.33 11.03 2.11
N LEU A 74 -17.09 11.75 3.22
CA LEU A 74 -18.08 12.00 4.27
C LEU A 74 -18.84 13.33 4.13
N ILE A 75 -18.54 14.15 3.10
CA ILE A 75 -19.10 15.51 3.00
C ILE A 75 -20.64 15.49 2.87
N LYS A 76 -21.20 14.48 2.22
CA LYS A 76 -22.67 14.37 1.98
C LYS A 76 -23.18 12.93 2.12
N ALA A 77 -22.46 12.10 2.86
CA ALA A 77 -22.75 10.69 2.98
C ALA A 77 -22.54 10.22 4.43
N SER A 78 -23.33 9.25 4.87
CA SER A 78 -23.02 8.49 6.07
C SER A 78 -21.76 7.62 5.85
N GLU A 79 -21.16 7.14 6.95
CA GLU A 79 -19.98 6.28 6.88
C GLU A 79 -20.23 5.02 6.04
N ALA A 80 -21.40 4.40 6.17
CA ALA A 80 -21.78 3.23 5.38
C ALA A 80 -21.88 3.54 3.89
N GLU A 81 -22.49 4.69 3.52
CA GLU A 81 -22.57 5.13 2.12
C GLU A 81 -21.20 5.50 1.55
N ALA A 82 -20.30 6.07 2.35
CA ALA A 82 -18.95 6.39 1.95
C ALA A 82 -18.16 5.12 1.60
N ASP A 83 -18.27 4.08 2.42
CA ASP A 83 -17.64 2.78 2.16
C ASP A 83 -18.24 2.08 0.92
N GLU A 84 -19.56 2.20 0.71
CA GLU A 84 -20.21 1.66 -0.49
C GLU A 84 -19.74 2.36 -1.76
N LYS A 85 -19.61 3.69 -1.74
CA LYS A 85 -19.05 4.47 -2.85
C LYS A 85 -17.58 4.07 -3.12
N THR A 86 -16.79 3.86 -2.08
CA THR A 86 -15.42 3.37 -2.19
C THR A 86 -15.36 2.00 -2.89
N ALA A 87 -16.26 1.09 -2.53
CA ALA A 87 -16.34 -0.23 -3.17
C ALA A 87 -16.78 -0.12 -4.63
N LEU A 88 -17.78 0.71 -4.94
CA LEU A 88 -18.24 0.96 -6.30
C LEU A 88 -17.13 1.56 -7.17
N ALA A 89 -16.45 2.59 -6.68
CA ALA A 89 -15.33 3.20 -7.40
C ALA A 89 -14.20 2.20 -7.66
N THR A 90 -13.87 1.37 -6.68
CA THR A 90 -12.88 0.29 -6.85
C THR A 90 -13.28 -0.64 -7.99
N TYR A 91 -14.54 -1.06 -8.02
CA TYR A 91 -15.05 -1.91 -9.09
C TYR A 91 -14.98 -1.23 -10.47
N SER A 92 -15.45 0.03 -10.57
CA SER A 92 -15.40 0.80 -11.82
C SER A 92 -13.99 0.97 -12.33
N ILE A 93 -13.04 1.33 -11.45
CA ILE A 93 -11.63 1.50 -11.82
C ILE A 93 -11.04 0.17 -12.31
N LYS A 94 -11.28 -0.93 -11.60
CA LYS A 94 -10.77 -2.25 -12.01
C LYS A 94 -11.41 -2.77 -13.29
N ALA A 95 -12.65 -2.37 -13.59
CA ALA A 95 -13.29 -2.67 -14.87
C ALA A 95 -12.68 -1.87 -16.04
N LEU A 96 -12.42 -0.58 -15.83
CA LEU A 96 -11.82 0.32 -16.84
C LEU A 96 -10.33 0.09 -17.03
N ALA A 97 -9.60 -0.15 -15.95
CA ALA A 97 -8.16 -0.23 -15.89
C ALA A 97 -7.68 -1.42 -15.03
N PRO A 98 -7.81 -2.67 -15.51
CA PRO A 98 -7.51 -3.87 -14.71
C PRO A 98 -6.08 -3.95 -14.18
N LYS A 99 -5.12 -3.30 -14.85
CA LYS A 99 -3.70 -3.30 -14.47
C LYS A 99 -3.33 -2.20 -13.46
N THR A 100 -4.17 -1.17 -13.31
CA THR A 100 -3.93 -0.08 -12.36
C THR A 100 -4.11 -0.61 -10.94
N LYS A 101 -3.13 -0.36 -10.08
CA LYS A 101 -3.20 -0.71 -8.65
C LYS A 101 -4.24 0.18 -7.96
N VAL A 102 -5.14 -0.42 -7.19
CA VAL A 102 -6.19 0.29 -6.47
C VAL A 102 -6.08 0.01 -4.98
N TYR A 103 -5.78 1.05 -4.23
CA TYR A 103 -5.78 1.04 -2.77
C TYR A 103 -7.04 1.75 -2.28
N ALA A 104 -7.76 1.13 -1.36
CA ALA A 104 -9.02 1.64 -0.85
C ALA A 104 -8.96 1.83 0.66
N TYR A 105 -9.31 3.03 1.11
CA TYR A 105 -9.48 3.34 2.52
C TYR A 105 -10.96 3.21 2.87
N ILE A 106 -11.28 2.44 3.91
CA ILE A 106 -12.64 2.22 4.42
C ILE A 106 -12.71 2.49 5.91
N LEU A 107 -13.92 2.80 6.37
CA LEU A 107 -14.19 3.13 7.76
C LEU A 107 -14.52 1.88 8.59
N HIS A 108 -15.25 0.92 8.00
CA HIS A 108 -15.73 -0.27 8.71
C HIS A 108 -15.11 -1.56 8.18
N TYR A 109 -14.56 -2.35 9.09
CA TYR A 109 -13.94 -3.65 8.79
C TYR A 109 -14.86 -4.61 8.01
N GLU A 110 -16.16 -4.58 8.28
CA GLU A 110 -17.16 -5.45 7.63
C GLU A 110 -17.22 -5.26 6.09
N ASN A 111 -16.84 -4.07 5.60
CA ASN A 111 -16.79 -3.76 4.18
C ASN A 111 -15.55 -4.33 3.46
N LYS A 112 -14.55 -4.84 4.20
CA LYS A 112 -13.32 -5.44 3.64
C LYS A 112 -13.61 -6.52 2.60
N ALA A 113 -14.63 -7.37 2.85
CA ALA A 113 -15.02 -8.43 1.90
C ALA A 113 -15.58 -7.88 0.58
N LYS A 114 -16.26 -6.71 0.60
CA LYS A 114 -16.76 -6.04 -0.61
C LYS A 114 -15.60 -5.56 -1.48
N LEU A 115 -14.59 -4.91 -0.86
CA LEU A 115 -13.40 -4.40 -1.55
C LEU A 115 -12.56 -5.52 -2.15
N ARG A 116 -12.42 -6.65 -1.45
CA ARG A 116 -11.76 -7.85 -2.00
C ARG A 116 -12.46 -8.38 -3.25
N ARG A 117 -13.80 -8.45 -3.22
CA ARG A 117 -14.57 -8.83 -4.42
C ARG A 117 -14.44 -7.83 -5.56
N ALA A 118 -14.29 -6.54 -5.25
CA ALA A 118 -14.00 -5.49 -6.21
C ALA A 118 -12.54 -5.51 -6.72
N LYS A 119 -11.70 -6.44 -6.21
CA LYS A 119 -10.28 -6.62 -6.57
C LYS A 119 -9.40 -5.42 -6.19
N ALA A 120 -9.64 -4.80 -5.03
CA ALA A 120 -8.70 -3.84 -4.48
C ALA A 120 -7.34 -4.52 -4.23
N ASP A 121 -6.24 -3.88 -4.61
CA ASP A 121 -4.87 -4.39 -4.40
C ASP A 121 -4.41 -4.20 -2.96
N GLY A 122 -4.94 -3.20 -2.28
CA GLY A 122 -4.74 -3.00 -0.84
C GLY A 122 -5.93 -2.33 -0.20
N ILE A 123 -6.18 -2.64 1.08
CA ILE A 123 -7.29 -2.09 1.84
C ILE A 123 -6.75 -1.54 3.16
N ILE A 124 -7.03 -0.27 3.42
CA ILE A 124 -6.71 0.41 4.67
C ILE A 124 -8.02 0.58 5.44
N ILE A 125 -8.01 0.24 6.72
CA ILE A 125 -9.20 0.34 7.58
C ILE A 125 -8.92 1.37 8.67
N ALA A 126 -9.78 2.37 8.80
CA ALA A 126 -9.60 3.53 9.66
C ALA A 126 -9.27 3.17 11.12
N ASP A 127 -9.96 2.19 11.67
CA ASP A 127 -9.87 1.85 13.09
C ASP A 127 -9.32 0.43 13.32
N GLU A 128 -8.45 -0.05 12.42
CA GLU A 128 -7.90 -1.41 12.52
C GLU A 128 -7.07 -1.59 13.80
N PHE A 129 -6.35 -0.56 14.22
CA PHE A 129 -5.43 -0.63 15.35
C PHE A 129 -5.94 0.06 16.63
N GLY A 130 -7.07 0.76 16.58
CA GLY A 130 -7.64 1.49 17.72
C GLY A 130 -7.81 0.66 18.98
N PRO A 131 -8.47 -0.52 18.94
CA PRO A 131 -8.62 -1.39 20.10
C PRO A 131 -7.29 -1.87 20.68
N PHE A 132 -6.32 -2.21 19.82
CA PHE A 132 -4.98 -2.62 20.26
C PHE A 132 -4.24 -1.49 20.97
N LEU A 133 -4.25 -0.30 20.39
CA LEU A 133 -3.60 0.89 20.97
C LEU A 133 -4.26 1.28 22.28
N GLY A 134 -5.60 1.28 22.35
CA GLY A 134 -6.35 1.59 23.58
C GLY A 134 -6.05 0.61 24.72
N ALA A 135 -6.02 -0.68 24.46
CA ALA A 135 -5.65 -1.68 25.46
C ALA A 135 -4.20 -1.49 25.94
N ASN A 136 -3.25 -1.29 25.02
CA ASN A 136 -1.86 -1.09 25.37
C ASN A 136 -1.60 0.23 26.10
N GLN A 137 -2.40 1.27 25.89
CA GLN A 137 -2.30 2.50 26.65
C GLN A 137 -2.44 2.25 28.16
N LEU A 138 -3.25 1.26 28.54
CA LEU A 138 -3.49 0.91 29.95
C LEU A 138 -2.40 -0.02 30.52
N PHE A 139 -1.93 -0.99 29.75
CA PHE A 139 -1.05 -2.05 30.24
C PHE A 139 0.43 -1.87 29.87
N ASN A 140 0.68 -1.29 28.71
CA ASN A 140 2.03 -1.12 28.13
C ASN A 140 2.14 0.25 27.43
N PRO A 141 2.08 1.37 28.15
CA PRO A 141 1.97 2.72 27.53
C PRO A 141 3.16 3.09 26.65
N GLY A 142 4.28 2.40 26.77
CA GLY A 142 5.43 2.55 25.90
C GLY A 142 5.16 2.09 24.45
N ILE A 143 4.25 1.16 24.22
CA ILE A 143 3.97 0.64 22.87
C ILE A 143 3.27 1.70 22.00
N PRO A 144 2.15 2.32 22.40
CA PRO A 144 1.55 3.40 21.64
C PRO A 144 2.49 4.59 21.42
N ALA A 145 3.25 4.99 22.44
CA ALA A 145 4.23 6.07 22.33
C ALA A 145 5.32 5.73 21.29
N PHE A 146 5.85 4.52 21.33
CA PHE A 146 6.85 4.03 20.37
C PHE A 146 6.30 4.01 18.93
N LEU A 147 5.06 3.52 18.74
CA LEU A 147 4.43 3.51 17.43
C LEU A 147 4.19 4.92 16.89
N SER A 148 3.71 5.84 17.74
CA SER A 148 3.55 7.25 17.35
C SER A 148 4.86 7.88 16.92
N GLU A 149 5.97 7.56 17.61
CA GLU A 149 7.29 8.08 17.27
C GLU A 149 7.85 7.50 15.98
N ILE A 150 7.64 6.19 15.73
CA ILE A 150 8.06 5.54 14.48
C ILE A 150 7.26 6.05 13.28
N LEU A 151 5.94 6.25 13.45
CA LEU A 151 5.04 6.68 12.39
C LEU A 151 5.07 8.20 12.18
N ASN A 152 5.84 8.94 12.97
CA ASN A 152 5.99 10.38 12.81
C ASN A 152 6.63 10.70 11.45
N THR A 153 5.83 11.21 10.53
CA THR A 153 6.23 11.51 9.15
C THR A 153 7.30 12.60 9.04
N ASP A 154 7.38 13.50 10.02
CA ASP A 154 8.36 14.58 10.00
C ASP A 154 9.79 14.07 10.25
N GLN A 155 9.93 12.95 10.96
CA GLN A 155 11.23 12.34 11.24
C GLN A 155 11.62 11.27 10.22
N ASN A 156 10.64 10.73 9.47
CA ASN A 156 10.82 9.69 8.46
C ASN A 156 11.79 8.57 8.89
N ARG A 157 11.47 7.94 10.02
CA ARG A 157 12.36 6.95 10.66
C ARG A 157 12.37 5.59 9.97
N LEU A 158 11.28 5.26 9.24
CA LEU A 158 11.19 4.01 8.52
C LEU A 158 11.66 4.17 7.07
N GLU A 159 12.51 3.29 6.62
CA GLU A 159 13.02 3.26 5.26
C GLU A 159 12.99 1.84 4.70
N THR A 160 12.63 1.71 3.42
CA THR A 160 12.72 0.45 2.69
C THR A 160 13.85 0.53 1.67
N LYS A 161 14.66 -0.53 1.58
CA LYS A 161 15.75 -0.65 0.60
C LYS A 161 15.77 -2.05 0.02
N GLU A 162 16.24 -2.16 -1.22
CA GLU A 162 16.58 -3.46 -1.81
C GLU A 162 17.74 -4.09 -1.04
N ILE A 163 17.68 -5.41 -0.86
CA ILE A 163 18.79 -6.16 -0.30
C ILE A 163 19.93 -6.16 -1.32
N PRO A 164 21.16 -5.72 -0.95
CA PRO A 164 22.28 -5.74 -1.87
C PRO A 164 22.54 -7.16 -2.41
N GLU A 165 22.83 -7.32 -3.69
CA GLU A 165 23.07 -8.63 -4.32
C GLU A 165 24.13 -9.46 -3.58
N ARG A 166 25.17 -8.81 -3.04
CA ARG A 166 26.22 -9.44 -2.22
C ARG A 166 25.70 -10.09 -0.93
N MET A 167 24.48 -9.74 -0.49
CA MET A 167 23.85 -10.27 0.72
C MET A 167 22.84 -11.38 0.40
N VAL A 168 22.45 -11.57 -0.85
CA VAL A 168 21.60 -12.68 -1.27
C VAL A 168 22.32 -14.01 -0.99
N GLY A 169 21.62 -14.93 -0.34
CA GLY A 169 22.20 -16.21 0.10
C GLY A 169 22.95 -16.16 1.45
N LYS A 170 23.12 -14.98 2.03
CA LYS A 170 23.63 -14.82 3.40
C LYS A 170 22.48 -14.86 4.41
N THR A 171 22.84 -14.83 5.69
CA THR A 171 21.88 -14.90 6.80
C THR A 171 21.31 -13.52 7.16
N TYR A 172 20.13 -13.53 7.79
CA TYR A 172 19.54 -12.31 8.35
C TYR A 172 20.45 -11.67 9.39
N ALA A 173 21.15 -12.46 10.20
CA ALA A 173 22.11 -11.94 11.19
C ALA A 173 23.26 -11.16 10.56
N GLU A 174 23.77 -11.60 9.41
CA GLU A 174 24.84 -10.87 8.70
C GLU A 174 24.32 -9.53 8.14
N LEU A 175 23.09 -9.51 7.58
CA LEU A 175 22.46 -8.27 7.09
C LEU A 175 22.17 -7.31 8.25
N PHE A 176 21.70 -7.82 9.40
CA PHE A 176 21.44 -7.03 10.60
C PHE A 176 22.72 -6.35 11.09
N ALA A 177 23.80 -7.14 11.26
CA ALA A 177 25.09 -6.62 11.71
C ALA A 177 25.62 -5.55 10.75
N GLN A 178 25.56 -5.80 9.43
CA GLN A 178 25.99 -4.84 8.42
C GLN A 178 25.16 -3.54 8.49
N SER A 179 23.83 -3.63 8.60
CA SER A 179 22.94 -2.46 8.64
C SER A 179 23.25 -1.57 9.85
N PHE A 180 23.55 -2.19 10.98
CA PHE A 180 23.88 -1.47 12.21
C PHE A 180 25.29 -0.88 12.17
N GLU A 181 26.31 -1.66 11.78
CA GLU A 181 27.72 -1.24 11.79
C GLU A 181 28.02 -0.19 10.71
N GLU A 182 27.51 -0.38 9.48
CA GLU A 182 27.81 0.53 8.36
C GLU A 182 26.94 1.79 8.36
N HIS A 183 25.68 1.70 8.83
CA HIS A 183 24.67 2.75 8.63
C HIS A 183 24.01 3.24 9.91
N ASN A 184 24.31 2.64 11.07
CA ASN A 184 23.63 2.90 12.35
C ASN A 184 22.10 2.78 12.23
N MET A 185 21.62 1.79 11.46
CA MET A 185 20.20 1.50 11.22
C MET A 185 19.85 0.14 11.80
N THR A 186 18.68 0.05 12.44
CA THR A 186 18.15 -1.22 12.94
C THR A 186 17.32 -1.91 11.86
N LEU A 187 17.71 -3.13 11.47
CA LEU A 187 16.94 -3.96 10.55
C LEU A 187 15.72 -4.55 11.28
N LEU A 188 14.51 -4.15 10.88
CA LEU A 188 13.26 -4.64 11.48
C LEU A 188 12.76 -5.92 10.84
N GLY A 189 13.04 -6.13 9.56
CA GLY A 189 12.57 -7.30 8.84
C GLY A 189 12.84 -7.21 7.35
N VAL A 190 12.38 -8.25 6.63
CA VAL A 190 12.45 -8.32 5.19
C VAL A 190 11.07 -8.61 4.60
N PHE A 191 10.81 -8.17 3.39
CA PHE A 191 9.57 -8.46 2.70
C PHE A 191 9.79 -8.66 1.21
N GLN A 192 8.87 -9.36 0.58
CA GLN A 192 8.84 -9.55 -0.87
C GLN A 192 7.44 -9.22 -1.39
N GLU A 193 7.36 -8.45 -2.47
CA GLU A 193 6.12 -8.24 -3.22
C GLU A 193 5.90 -9.44 -4.16
N GLU A 194 4.85 -10.22 -3.96
CA GLU A 194 4.46 -11.26 -4.92
C GLU A 194 3.96 -10.58 -6.20
N GLY A 195 4.70 -10.74 -7.27
CA GLY A 195 4.43 -10.12 -8.58
C GLY A 195 5.67 -9.53 -9.24
N SER A 196 6.77 -9.35 -8.50
CA SER A 196 8.07 -8.96 -9.04
C SER A 196 9.01 -10.15 -9.31
N ALA A 197 8.57 -11.39 -9.02
CA ALA A 197 9.38 -12.58 -9.26
C ALA A 197 9.69 -12.73 -10.76
N GLY A 198 10.94 -12.61 -11.12
CA GLY A 198 11.43 -12.91 -12.45
C GLY A 198 11.21 -14.39 -12.79
N ILE A 199 11.08 -14.69 -14.09
CA ILE A 199 10.92 -16.07 -14.63
C ILE A 199 11.97 -17.04 -14.07
N GLY A 200 13.09 -16.56 -13.51
CA GLY A 200 14.15 -17.35 -12.90
C GLY A 200 13.79 -18.04 -11.58
N ASP A 201 12.89 -17.49 -10.80
CA ASP A 201 12.50 -18.05 -9.49
C ASP A 201 11.58 -19.26 -9.62
N PHE A 202 10.92 -19.44 -10.76
CA PHE A 202 10.14 -20.63 -11.06
C PHE A 202 10.99 -21.86 -11.43
N LEU A 203 12.24 -21.67 -11.74
CA LEU A 203 13.15 -22.75 -12.15
C LEU A 203 13.97 -23.34 -11.00
N SER A 204 13.93 -22.76 -9.80
CA SER A 204 14.70 -23.20 -8.63
C SER A 204 13.84 -23.78 -7.49
N ALA A 205 12.53 -23.92 -7.67
CA ALA A 205 11.67 -24.61 -6.72
C ALA A 205 11.83 -26.13 -6.86
N ASP A 206 12.93 -26.64 -6.30
CA ASP A 206 13.12 -28.06 -6.02
C ASP A 206 12.27 -28.44 -4.80
N SER A 207 11.00 -28.73 -5.03
CA SER A 207 10.17 -29.57 -4.17
C SER A 207 8.91 -29.97 -4.95
N GLY A 208 8.89 -31.24 -5.33
CA GLY A 208 7.91 -31.86 -6.15
C GLY A 208 6.48 -31.77 -5.61
N ASP A 209 5.74 -30.83 -6.14
CA ASP A 209 4.31 -31.01 -6.24
C ASP A 209 3.81 -30.54 -7.60
N TYR A 210 4.04 -31.39 -8.60
CA TYR A 210 3.50 -31.27 -9.95
C TYR A 210 1.97 -31.13 -9.92
N LEU A 211 1.35 -31.59 -8.84
CA LEU A 211 -0.09 -31.53 -8.61
C LEU A 211 -0.54 -30.10 -8.27
N ASP A 212 0.22 -29.38 -7.44
CA ASP A 212 -0.12 -28.00 -7.05
C ASP A 212 0.06 -27.01 -8.21
N GLN A 213 1.10 -27.22 -9.03
CA GLN A 213 1.28 -26.43 -10.26
C GLN A 213 0.19 -26.72 -11.29
N PHE A 214 -0.23 -27.99 -11.43
CA PHE A 214 -1.31 -28.39 -12.34
C PHE A 214 -2.67 -27.85 -11.88
N ILE A 215 -2.94 -27.89 -10.56
CA ILE A 215 -4.15 -27.33 -9.96
C ILE A 215 -4.19 -25.82 -10.12
N ALA A 216 -3.09 -25.10 -9.86
CA ALA A 216 -2.99 -23.66 -10.07
C ALA A 216 -3.21 -23.25 -11.55
N ALA A 217 -2.60 -24.00 -12.48
CA ALA A 217 -2.79 -23.77 -13.91
C ALA A 217 -4.23 -24.07 -14.37
N LYS A 218 -4.87 -25.11 -13.84
CA LYS A 218 -6.27 -25.45 -14.12
C LYS A 218 -7.26 -24.44 -13.54
N LEU A 219 -7.01 -23.93 -12.32
CA LEU A 219 -7.82 -22.87 -11.71
C LEU A 219 -7.69 -21.56 -12.47
N LYS A 220 -6.49 -21.23 -12.95
CA LYS A 220 -6.23 -20.07 -13.81
C LYS A 220 -6.92 -20.19 -15.17
N ALA A 221 -6.90 -21.36 -15.78
CA ALA A 221 -7.58 -21.64 -17.05
C ALA A 221 -9.11 -21.68 -16.92
N ALA A 222 -9.64 -22.03 -15.74
CA ALA A 222 -11.09 -22.06 -15.48
C ALA A 222 -11.69 -20.68 -15.10
N GLY A 223 -10.91 -19.58 -15.18
CA GLY A 223 -11.38 -18.24 -14.82
C GLY A 223 -11.72 -18.07 -13.33
N ARG A 224 -11.44 -19.10 -12.52
CA ARG A 224 -11.47 -19.02 -11.06
C ARG A 224 -10.07 -18.65 -10.60
N GLY A 225 -9.67 -17.39 -10.95
CA GLY A 225 -8.40 -16.87 -10.49
C GLY A 225 -8.38 -16.87 -8.97
N VAL A 226 -7.38 -17.56 -8.41
CA VAL A 226 -6.79 -17.16 -7.14
C VAL A 226 -6.50 -15.68 -7.36
N THR A 227 -7.21 -14.82 -6.66
CA THR A 227 -7.02 -13.37 -6.71
C THR A 227 -5.55 -13.13 -6.50
N ASP A 228 -4.88 -12.53 -7.50
CA ASP A 228 -3.57 -11.90 -7.36
C ASP A 228 -3.74 -10.72 -6.38
N GLU A 229 -3.96 -11.03 -5.10
CA GLU A 229 -3.60 -10.11 -4.04
C GLU A 229 -2.10 -9.98 -4.16
N GLN A 230 -1.57 -8.80 -4.41
CA GLN A 230 -0.15 -8.56 -4.18
C GLN A 230 0.11 -8.88 -2.71
N LYS A 231 0.46 -10.13 -2.46
CA LYS A 231 0.79 -10.56 -1.11
C LYS A 231 2.19 -10.08 -0.83
N ILE A 232 2.27 -9.03 -0.02
CA ILE A 232 3.53 -8.69 0.63
C ILE A 232 3.80 -9.81 1.63
N LYS A 233 4.79 -10.66 1.33
CA LYS A 233 5.29 -11.65 2.28
C LYS A 233 6.25 -10.98 3.25
N MET A 234 5.72 -10.52 4.39
CA MET A 234 6.48 -9.87 5.43
C MET A 234 7.06 -10.88 6.43
N ARG A 235 8.32 -10.70 6.81
CA ARG A 235 9.00 -11.40 7.90
C ARG A 235 9.60 -10.38 8.84
N ILE A 236 8.93 -10.14 9.96
CA ILE A 236 9.42 -9.24 11.00
C ILE A 236 10.37 -10.04 11.90
N ASN A 237 11.59 -9.53 12.10
CA ASN A 237 12.62 -10.13 12.93
C ASN A 237 12.70 -11.69 12.75
N PRO A 238 12.99 -12.17 11.53
CA PRO A 238 13.10 -13.60 11.27
C PRO A 238 14.24 -14.21 12.07
N GLU A 239 14.31 -15.53 12.09
CA GLU A 239 15.39 -16.24 12.76
C GLU A 239 16.76 -15.82 12.21
N LYS A 240 17.77 -15.80 13.07
CA LYS A 240 19.12 -15.31 12.73
C LYS A 240 19.76 -16.00 11.53
N ASP A 241 19.42 -17.26 11.31
CA ASP A 241 19.88 -18.14 10.23
C ASP A 241 18.98 -18.12 8.99
N TYR A 242 17.94 -17.26 8.98
CA TYR A 242 17.10 -17.08 7.79
C TYR A 242 17.96 -16.64 6.59
N ILE A 243 17.87 -17.37 5.49
CA ILE A 243 18.63 -17.09 4.27
C ILE A 243 17.88 -16.07 3.41
N LEU A 244 18.57 -14.98 3.12
CA LEU A 244 18.06 -13.87 2.31
C LEU A 244 17.89 -14.29 0.84
N LYS A 245 16.75 -13.91 0.24
CA LYS A 245 16.39 -14.29 -1.12
C LYS A 245 16.52 -13.12 -2.09
N SER A 246 16.71 -13.44 -3.35
CA SER A 246 16.64 -12.45 -4.42
C SER A 246 15.24 -11.82 -4.51
N GLY A 247 15.17 -10.51 -4.73
CA GLY A 247 13.91 -9.76 -4.82
C GLY A 247 13.26 -9.43 -3.48
N GLU A 248 13.88 -9.81 -2.36
CA GLU A 248 13.47 -9.31 -1.04
C GLU A 248 13.98 -7.89 -0.81
N GLN A 249 13.17 -7.11 -0.09
CA GLN A 249 13.50 -5.78 0.39
C GLN A 249 13.62 -5.79 1.92
N MET A 250 14.44 -4.91 2.46
CA MET A 250 14.63 -4.74 3.89
C MET A 250 13.88 -3.52 4.42
N ILE A 251 13.40 -3.61 5.66
CA ILE A 251 12.82 -2.48 6.40
C ILE A 251 13.79 -2.07 7.48
N LEU A 252 14.16 -0.82 7.47
CA LEU A 252 15.16 -0.21 8.36
C LEU A 252 14.51 0.86 9.22
N LEU A 253 14.93 0.94 10.48
CA LEU A 253 14.66 2.02 11.42
C LEU A 253 15.94 2.84 11.60
N LYS A 254 15.83 4.17 11.35
CA LYS A 254 16.89 5.16 11.56
C LYS A 254 16.98 5.61 13.00
#